data_9a7cab3d4dab7552ce2110969797d7c6
#
_entry.id   9a7cab3d4dab7552ce2110969797d7c6
#
_cell.length_a   1.000
_cell.length_b   1.000
_cell.length_c   1.000
_cell.angle_alpha   90.00
_cell.angle_beta   90.00
_cell.angle_gamma   90.00
#
_symmetry.space_group_name_H-M   'P 1'
#
loop_
_entity.id
_entity.type
_entity.pdbx_description
1 polymer ?
#
loop_
_entity_poly.entity_id
_entity_poly.type
_entity_poly.pdbx_seq_one_letter_code
_entity_poly.pdbx_strand_id
1 'polypeptide(L)'
;MEFAERLEIKENIIINHVIGKKPRTEKDGITYIYGSNFQANIGDDIRMYSDIQAGTKKPLAQLVKEGLVSVPEGKKLNETGTDFEDMTEAEKVAAGLIQLKADEKIEGDYIVKKSKKELYDEGKLSKEEYNLYIDNLRQAAYKQESDPLGMQVLRGELDKAEWIAKIAEIKQRYPKAE
;
A
#
# COMPACT_ATOMS: atom_id res chain seq x y z
N MET A 1 -54.20 -23.60 12.94
CA MET A 1 -53.64 -22.24 12.95
C MET A 1 -52.15 -22.42 12.62
N GLU A 2 -51.74 -21.99 11.42
CA GLU A 2 -50.32 -22.03 11.07
C GLU A 2 -49.58 -20.84 11.76
N PHE A 3 -48.62 -21.18 12.58
CA PHE A 3 -47.64 -20.21 13.03
C PHE A 3 -46.59 -20.08 11.92
N ALA A 4 -46.36 -18.87 11.49
CA ALA A 4 -45.33 -18.56 10.52
C ALA A 4 -44.31 -17.66 11.16
N GLU A 5 -43.05 -17.95 10.89
CA GLU A 5 -41.93 -17.06 11.15
C GLU A 5 -41.78 -16.15 9.93
N ARG A 6 -41.56 -14.85 10.14
CA ARG A 6 -41.39 -13.90 9.06
C ARG A 6 -40.41 -12.80 9.41
N LEU A 7 -39.71 -12.32 8.40
CA LEU A 7 -38.97 -11.08 8.43
C LEU A 7 -39.84 -9.93 7.84
N GLU A 8 -39.86 -8.79 8.50
CA GLU A 8 -40.46 -7.55 8.01
C GLU A 8 -39.31 -6.66 7.50
N ILE A 9 -39.38 -6.23 6.24
CA ILE A 9 -38.32 -5.52 5.54
C ILE A 9 -38.83 -4.22 4.99
N LYS A 10 -38.15 -3.13 5.29
CA LYS A 10 -38.39 -1.81 4.72
C LYS A 10 -37.12 -1.26 4.10
N GLU A 11 -37.18 -0.80 2.84
CA GLU A 11 -36.04 -0.24 2.11
C GLU A 11 -34.80 -1.16 2.13
N ASN A 12 -35.03 -2.47 1.98
CA ASN A 12 -34.05 -3.57 2.07
C ASN A 12 -33.48 -3.85 3.46
N ILE A 13 -33.86 -3.12 4.50
CA ILE A 13 -33.40 -3.36 5.86
C ILE A 13 -34.39 -4.26 6.61
N ILE A 14 -33.88 -5.26 7.30
CA ILE A 14 -34.67 -6.12 8.19
C ILE A 14 -35.05 -5.29 9.43
N ILE A 15 -36.31 -4.90 9.50
CA ILE A 15 -36.80 -4.06 10.62
C ILE A 15 -37.38 -4.87 11.76
N ASN A 16 -37.79 -6.12 11.50
CA ASN A 16 -38.39 -6.98 12.52
C ASN A 16 -38.31 -8.46 12.14
N HIS A 17 -38.24 -9.32 13.16
CA HIS A 17 -38.33 -10.75 13.04
C HIS A 17 -39.48 -11.24 13.93
N VAL A 18 -40.54 -11.77 13.36
CA VAL A 18 -41.80 -12.08 14.05
C VAL A 18 -42.09 -13.58 13.96
N ILE A 19 -42.38 -14.16 15.09
CA ILE A 19 -42.90 -15.55 15.19
C ILE A 19 -44.38 -15.42 15.58
N GLY A 20 -45.29 -15.83 14.71
CA GLY A 20 -46.73 -15.70 14.99
C GLY A 20 -47.59 -15.96 13.80
N LYS A 21 -48.89 -15.60 13.93
CA LYS A 21 -49.87 -15.73 12.85
C LYS A 21 -49.57 -14.75 11.71
N LYS A 22 -49.80 -15.18 10.47
CA LYS A 22 -49.73 -14.30 9.29
C LYS A 22 -50.64 -13.07 9.54
N PRO A 23 -50.12 -11.83 9.26
CA PRO A 23 -50.95 -10.64 9.44
C PRO A 23 -52.17 -10.67 8.51
N ARG A 24 -53.29 -10.16 8.98
CA ARG A 24 -54.53 -10.07 8.18
C ARG A 24 -54.39 -9.07 7.02
N THR A 25 -53.61 -8.02 7.22
CA THR A 25 -53.33 -6.97 6.24
C THR A 25 -51.82 -6.71 6.26
N GLU A 26 -51.23 -6.66 5.08
CA GLU A 26 -49.80 -6.24 4.93
C GLU A 26 -49.76 -4.70 5.03
N LYS A 27 -48.74 -4.17 5.67
CA LYS A 27 -48.52 -2.72 5.82
C LYS A 27 -47.84 -2.20 4.56
N ASP A 28 -48.30 -1.04 4.07
CA ASP A 28 -47.68 -0.38 2.91
C ASP A 28 -46.18 -0.12 3.13
N GLY A 29 -45.40 -0.38 2.09
CA GLY A 29 -43.95 -0.18 2.10
C GLY A 29 -43.14 -1.21 2.91
N ILE A 30 -43.80 -2.27 3.41
CA ILE A 30 -43.12 -3.38 4.08
C ILE A 30 -43.20 -4.64 3.24
N THR A 31 -42.04 -5.22 2.95
CA THR A 31 -41.91 -6.55 2.31
C THR A 31 -41.84 -7.61 3.40
N TYR A 32 -42.57 -8.71 3.20
CA TYR A 32 -42.59 -9.83 4.13
C TYR A 32 -41.97 -11.06 3.53
N ILE A 33 -40.99 -11.64 4.22
CA ILE A 33 -40.39 -12.95 3.87
C ILE A 33 -40.87 -13.96 4.92
N TYR A 34 -41.54 -15.00 4.46
CA TYR A 34 -42.03 -16.07 5.31
C TYR A 34 -41.12 -17.30 5.24
N GLY A 35 -40.89 -17.93 6.37
CA GLY A 35 -40.06 -19.12 6.48
C GLY A 35 -40.07 -19.71 7.87
N SER A 36 -39.03 -20.44 8.22
CA SER A 36 -38.80 -20.96 9.56
C SER A 36 -37.31 -20.88 9.90
N ASN A 37 -37.00 -20.66 11.16
CA ASN A 37 -35.64 -20.63 11.69
C ASN A 37 -34.72 -19.59 11.00
N PHE A 38 -35.21 -18.37 10.77
CA PHE A 38 -34.38 -17.29 10.22
C PHE A 38 -33.20 -16.98 11.14
N GLN A 39 -31.99 -16.93 10.55
CA GLN A 39 -30.73 -16.58 11.23
C GLN A 39 -30.23 -15.17 10.90
N ALA A 40 -30.95 -14.43 10.03
CA ALA A 40 -30.60 -13.06 9.68
C ALA A 40 -30.90 -12.09 10.83
N ASN A 41 -30.09 -11.04 10.96
CA ASN A 41 -30.19 -10.09 12.06
C ASN A 41 -31.08 -8.88 11.71
N ILE A 42 -31.80 -8.37 12.70
CA ILE A 42 -32.52 -7.10 12.59
C ILE A 42 -31.48 -5.98 12.39
N GLY A 43 -31.75 -5.08 11.43
CA GLY A 43 -30.85 -4.01 11.03
C GLY A 43 -29.97 -4.33 9.83
N ASP A 44 -29.85 -5.60 9.45
CA ASP A 44 -29.07 -5.98 8.26
C ASP A 44 -29.83 -5.69 6.95
N ASP A 45 -29.08 -5.32 5.92
CA ASP A 45 -29.59 -5.22 4.55
C ASP A 45 -29.73 -6.64 3.97
N ILE A 46 -30.95 -7.00 3.51
CA ILE A 46 -31.24 -8.33 2.96
C ILE A 46 -30.37 -8.68 1.75
N ARG A 47 -29.91 -7.68 0.99
CA ARG A 47 -29.06 -7.87 -0.18
C ARG A 47 -27.68 -8.43 0.18
N MET A 48 -27.27 -8.29 1.46
CA MET A 48 -25.99 -8.85 1.96
C MET A 48 -26.03 -10.37 2.11
N TYR A 49 -27.20 -10.99 2.07
CA TYR A 49 -27.33 -12.42 2.27
C TYR A 49 -27.38 -13.18 0.93
N SER A 50 -26.67 -14.31 0.85
CA SER A 50 -26.85 -15.33 -0.19
C SER A 50 -27.98 -16.27 0.15
N ASP A 51 -28.20 -16.52 1.45
CA ASP A 51 -29.32 -17.26 2.01
C ASP A 51 -29.77 -16.59 3.30
N ILE A 52 -30.88 -15.88 3.23
CA ILE A 52 -31.43 -15.10 4.36
C ILE A 52 -31.98 -16.03 5.44
N GLN A 53 -32.50 -17.21 5.07
CA GLN A 53 -33.04 -18.15 6.04
C GLN A 53 -31.94 -18.78 6.88
N ALA A 54 -30.86 -19.23 6.24
CA ALA A 54 -29.68 -19.77 6.92
C ALA A 54 -28.80 -18.66 7.57
N GLY A 55 -29.06 -17.39 7.32
CA GLY A 55 -28.22 -16.28 7.77
C GLY A 55 -26.86 -16.22 7.08
N THR A 56 -26.71 -16.89 5.96
CA THR A 56 -25.45 -16.94 5.22
C THR A 56 -25.25 -15.64 4.44
N LYS A 57 -24.26 -14.84 4.85
CA LYS A 57 -23.88 -13.61 4.14
C LYS A 57 -23.08 -13.92 2.88
N LYS A 58 -23.18 -13.07 1.88
CA LYS A 58 -22.34 -13.11 0.68
C LYS A 58 -20.87 -12.89 1.06
N PRO A 59 -19.93 -13.46 0.29
CA PRO A 59 -18.51 -13.15 0.45
C PRO A 59 -18.24 -11.64 0.35
N LEU A 60 -17.26 -11.12 1.11
CA LEU A 60 -16.93 -9.69 1.13
C LEU A 60 -16.65 -9.14 -0.27
N ALA A 61 -15.89 -9.89 -1.09
CA ALA A 61 -15.58 -9.51 -2.48
C ALA A 61 -16.85 -9.29 -3.32
N GLN A 62 -17.88 -10.11 -3.11
CA GLN A 62 -19.17 -9.96 -3.80
C GLN A 62 -19.95 -8.74 -3.29
N LEU A 63 -19.94 -8.50 -1.97
CA LEU A 63 -20.58 -7.32 -1.36
C LEU A 63 -19.97 -6.01 -1.88
N VAL A 64 -18.64 -5.96 -2.00
CA VAL A 64 -17.91 -4.83 -2.58
C VAL A 64 -18.28 -4.65 -4.06
N LYS A 65 -18.29 -5.72 -4.85
CA LYS A 65 -18.67 -5.68 -6.27
C LYS A 65 -20.09 -5.17 -6.49
N GLU A 66 -21.01 -5.53 -5.61
CA GLU A 66 -22.41 -5.10 -5.66
C GLU A 66 -22.62 -3.68 -5.06
N GLY A 67 -21.58 -3.03 -4.53
CA GLY A 67 -21.66 -1.71 -3.92
C GLY A 67 -22.36 -1.68 -2.56
N LEU A 68 -22.51 -2.83 -1.91
CA LEU A 68 -23.14 -2.95 -0.58
C LEU A 68 -22.15 -2.69 0.56
N VAL A 69 -20.86 -2.84 0.28
CA VAL A 69 -19.76 -2.52 1.18
C VAL A 69 -18.74 -1.67 0.42
N SER A 70 -18.36 -0.54 0.98
CA SER A 70 -17.33 0.31 0.41
C SER A 70 -15.96 -0.13 0.86
N VAL A 71 -14.99 -0.11 -0.05
CA VAL A 71 -13.58 -0.30 0.29
C VAL A 71 -13.11 0.94 1.05
N PRO A 72 -12.56 0.81 2.27
CA PRO A 72 -12.02 1.95 2.99
C PRO A 72 -10.85 2.60 2.24
N GLU A 73 -10.67 3.92 2.40
CA GLU A 73 -9.58 4.64 1.78
C GLU A 73 -8.21 4.07 2.18
N GLY A 74 -7.32 3.90 1.21
CA GLY A 74 -6.00 3.34 1.42
C GLY A 74 -5.96 1.82 1.67
N LYS A 75 -7.10 1.14 1.52
CA LYS A 75 -7.21 -0.31 1.62
C LYS A 75 -7.62 -0.94 0.30
N LYS A 76 -7.39 -2.24 0.19
CA LYS A 76 -7.84 -3.11 -0.91
C LYS A 76 -8.35 -4.42 -0.33
N LEU A 77 -9.09 -5.20 -1.13
CA LEU A 77 -9.36 -6.60 -0.76
C LEU A 77 -8.06 -7.39 -0.78
N ASN A 78 -7.88 -8.27 0.21
CA ASN A 78 -6.81 -9.25 0.20
C ASN A 78 -7.01 -10.25 -0.97
N GLU A 79 -5.99 -11.04 -1.27
CA GLU A 79 -6.02 -12.00 -2.39
C GLU A 79 -7.19 -12.98 -2.33
N THR A 80 -7.66 -13.34 -1.14
CA THR A 80 -8.80 -14.25 -0.93
C THR A 80 -10.15 -13.55 -1.01
N GLY A 81 -10.19 -12.22 -1.01
CA GLY A 81 -11.42 -11.42 -1.02
C GLY A 81 -12.25 -11.53 0.26
N THR A 82 -11.63 -11.94 1.37
CA THR A 82 -12.31 -12.18 2.65
C THR A 82 -12.16 -11.05 3.65
N ASP A 83 -11.18 -10.16 3.45
CA ASP A 83 -10.88 -9.05 4.34
C ASP A 83 -10.26 -7.88 3.57
N PHE A 84 -10.13 -6.73 4.23
CA PHE A 84 -9.41 -5.56 3.72
C PHE A 84 -8.00 -5.53 4.30
N GLU A 85 -7.03 -5.31 3.43
CA GLU A 85 -5.62 -5.07 3.77
C GLU A 85 -5.19 -3.67 3.36
N ASP A 86 -4.13 -3.15 3.98
CA ASP A 86 -3.57 -1.86 3.62
C ASP A 86 -2.88 -1.93 2.24
N MET A 87 -3.13 -0.93 1.41
CA MET A 87 -2.39 -0.75 0.16
C MET A 87 -0.93 -0.44 0.45
N THR A 88 -0.01 -0.98 -0.36
CA THR A 88 1.40 -0.60 -0.33
C THR A 88 1.58 0.88 -0.74
N GLU A 89 2.74 1.47 -0.49
CA GLU A 89 3.02 2.85 -0.93
C GLU A 89 2.95 2.96 -2.46
N ALA A 90 3.47 1.96 -3.18
CA ALA A 90 3.39 1.89 -4.63
C ALA A 90 1.94 1.88 -5.14
N GLU A 91 1.08 1.07 -4.51
CA GLU A 91 -0.34 1.01 -4.84
C GLU A 91 -1.07 2.32 -4.53
N LYS A 92 -0.75 2.98 -3.41
CA LYS A 92 -1.31 4.29 -3.05
C LYS A 92 -0.91 5.37 -4.06
N VAL A 93 0.33 5.34 -4.55
CA VAL A 93 0.78 6.24 -5.63
C VAL A 93 0.03 5.94 -6.93
N ALA A 94 -0.09 4.67 -7.32
CA ALA A 94 -0.82 4.27 -8.52
C ALA A 94 -2.31 4.65 -8.46
N ALA A 95 -2.92 4.60 -7.28
CA ALA A 95 -4.31 5.03 -7.03
C ALA A 95 -4.46 6.57 -6.91
N GLY A 96 -3.37 7.34 -6.97
CA GLY A 96 -3.40 8.80 -6.81
C GLY A 96 -3.62 9.30 -5.39
N LEU A 97 -3.56 8.41 -4.39
CA LEU A 97 -3.70 8.75 -2.97
C LEU A 97 -2.45 9.43 -2.40
N ILE A 98 -1.29 9.15 -2.99
CA ILE A 98 0.00 9.76 -2.64
C ILE A 98 0.64 10.30 -3.93
N GLN A 99 1.21 11.51 -3.86
CA GLN A 99 2.02 12.08 -4.92
C GLN A 99 3.50 12.00 -4.56
N LEU A 100 4.32 11.48 -5.48
CA LEU A 100 5.77 11.45 -5.33
C LEU A 100 6.35 12.86 -5.40
N LYS A 101 7.30 13.15 -4.52
CA LYS A 101 8.13 14.36 -4.64
C LYS A 101 9.14 14.20 -5.78
N ALA A 102 9.72 15.33 -6.19
CA ALA A 102 10.69 15.35 -7.29
C ALA A 102 11.95 14.49 -7.02
N ASP A 103 12.29 14.32 -5.74
CA ASP A 103 13.43 13.53 -5.26
C ASP A 103 13.07 12.12 -4.80
N GLU A 104 11.84 11.67 -5.06
CA GLU A 104 11.34 10.36 -4.67
C GLU A 104 11.08 9.47 -5.90
N LYS A 105 11.17 8.15 -5.69
CA LYS A 105 10.80 7.09 -6.65
C LYS A 105 10.18 5.90 -5.92
N ILE A 106 9.49 5.05 -6.67
CA ILE A 106 9.06 3.74 -6.17
C ILE A 106 10.19 2.73 -6.39
N GLU A 107 10.48 1.95 -5.36
CA GLU A 107 11.36 0.79 -5.41
C GLU A 107 10.70 -0.38 -4.67
N GLY A 108 10.21 -1.37 -5.43
CA GLY A 108 9.30 -2.38 -4.90
C GLY A 108 7.98 -1.76 -4.44
N ASP A 109 7.63 -1.99 -3.18
CA ASP A 109 6.40 -1.48 -2.56
C ASP A 109 6.58 -0.16 -1.80
N TYR A 110 7.79 0.42 -1.80
CA TYR A 110 8.17 1.55 -0.96
C TYR A 110 8.52 2.80 -1.76
N ILE A 111 8.26 3.97 -1.15
CA ILE A 111 8.77 5.26 -1.62
C ILE A 111 10.17 5.45 -1.05
N VAL A 112 11.17 5.61 -1.94
CA VAL A 112 12.56 5.85 -1.57
C VAL A 112 13.08 7.14 -2.20
N LYS A 113 14.10 7.72 -1.59
CA LYS A 113 14.77 8.88 -2.18
C LYS A 113 15.69 8.47 -3.33
N LYS A 114 15.66 9.24 -4.41
CA LYS A 114 16.61 9.12 -5.51
C LYS A 114 18.02 9.42 -5.06
N SER A 115 18.99 8.70 -5.59
CA SER A 115 20.41 9.01 -5.40
C SER A 115 20.77 10.34 -6.07
N LYS A 116 21.87 10.94 -5.65
CA LYS A 116 22.41 12.16 -6.28
C LYS A 116 22.74 11.96 -7.76
N LYS A 117 23.13 10.73 -8.12
CA LYS A 117 23.38 10.39 -9.53
C LYS A 117 22.07 10.41 -10.35
N GLU A 118 21.01 9.78 -9.85
CA GLU A 118 19.71 9.77 -10.53
C GLU A 118 19.16 11.19 -10.69
N LEU A 119 19.28 12.04 -9.65
CA LEU A 119 18.86 13.44 -9.73
C LEU A 119 19.67 14.24 -10.76
N TYR A 120 20.97 13.96 -10.89
CA TYR A 120 21.81 14.55 -11.92
C TYR A 120 21.41 14.07 -13.31
N ASP A 121 21.26 12.76 -13.52
CA ASP A 121 20.88 12.15 -14.80
C ASP A 121 19.49 12.65 -15.26
N GLU A 122 18.59 12.97 -14.35
CA GLU A 122 17.28 13.59 -14.61
C GLU A 122 17.32 15.12 -14.81
N GLY A 123 18.50 15.75 -14.73
CA GLY A 123 18.65 17.20 -14.84
C GLY A 123 18.10 18.00 -13.64
N LYS A 124 17.83 17.34 -12.50
CA LYS A 124 17.33 17.96 -11.27
C LYS A 124 18.45 18.41 -10.32
N LEU A 125 19.67 18.05 -10.61
CA LEU A 125 20.88 18.45 -9.93
C LEU A 125 21.86 19.01 -10.95
N SER A 126 22.44 20.17 -10.68
CA SER A 126 23.43 20.75 -11.58
C SER A 126 24.74 19.93 -11.58
N LYS A 127 25.54 20.10 -12.65
CA LYS A 127 26.87 19.49 -12.77
C LYS A 127 27.77 19.89 -11.61
N GLU A 128 27.72 21.16 -11.21
CA GLU A 128 28.49 21.74 -10.11
C GLU A 128 28.13 21.09 -8.79
N GLU A 129 26.84 20.97 -8.48
CA GLU A 129 26.33 20.35 -7.25
C GLU A 129 26.67 18.85 -7.20
N TYR A 130 26.49 18.16 -8.33
CA TYR A 130 26.87 16.74 -8.42
C TYR A 130 28.38 16.54 -8.22
N ASN A 131 29.22 17.36 -8.89
CA ASN A 131 30.67 17.27 -8.75
C ASN A 131 31.15 17.63 -7.33
N LEU A 132 30.50 18.59 -6.65
CA LEU A 132 30.76 18.89 -5.25
C LEU A 132 30.46 17.67 -4.34
N TYR A 133 29.33 17.00 -4.59
CA TYR A 133 28.99 15.77 -3.88
C TYR A 133 30.05 14.68 -4.10
N ILE A 134 30.51 14.47 -5.34
CA ILE A 134 31.56 13.52 -5.68
C ILE A 134 32.90 13.89 -5.01
N ASP A 135 33.25 15.19 -4.96
CA ASP A 135 34.45 15.64 -4.28
C ASP A 135 34.42 15.34 -2.78
N ASN A 136 33.29 15.51 -2.13
CA ASN A 136 33.12 15.14 -0.72
C ASN A 136 33.30 13.63 -0.50
N LEU A 137 32.76 12.80 -1.38
CA LEU A 137 32.96 11.32 -1.32
C LEU A 137 34.44 10.96 -1.53
N ARG A 138 35.10 11.58 -2.51
CA ARG A 138 36.55 11.37 -2.75
C ARG A 138 37.39 11.80 -1.56
N GLN A 139 37.10 12.96 -0.98
CA GLN A 139 37.82 13.44 0.20
C GLN A 139 37.70 12.48 1.38
N ALA A 140 36.49 11.95 1.65
CA ALA A 140 36.28 10.96 2.69
C ALA A 140 37.08 9.67 2.41
N ALA A 141 37.04 9.18 1.17
CA ALA A 141 37.81 8.00 0.76
C ALA A 141 39.34 8.23 0.80
N TYR A 142 39.80 9.42 0.37
CA TYR A 142 41.25 9.73 0.47
C TYR A 142 41.71 9.69 1.91
N LYS A 143 41.00 10.34 2.82
CA LYS A 143 41.32 10.37 4.24
C LYS A 143 41.38 8.98 4.86
N GLN A 144 40.53 8.07 4.44
CA GLN A 144 40.46 6.72 5.01
C GLN A 144 41.40 5.73 4.32
N GLU A 145 41.54 5.84 2.99
CA GLU A 145 42.19 4.77 2.21
C GLU A 145 43.56 5.19 1.64
N SER A 146 43.77 6.42 1.16
CA SER A 146 44.99 6.81 0.50
C SER A 146 45.97 7.61 1.39
N ASP A 147 45.49 8.48 2.29
CA ASP A 147 46.37 9.27 3.13
C ASP A 147 47.23 8.43 4.08
N PRO A 148 46.72 7.33 4.69
CA PRO A 148 47.57 6.41 5.44
C PRO A 148 48.69 5.78 4.61
N LEU A 149 48.42 5.44 3.32
CA LEU A 149 49.43 4.90 2.40
C LEU A 149 50.46 5.97 2.03
N GLY A 150 50.02 7.22 1.81
CA GLY A 150 50.92 8.34 1.59
C GLY A 150 51.89 8.56 2.75
N MET A 151 51.46 8.38 3.99
CA MET A 151 52.33 8.45 5.18
C MET A 151 53.32 7.28 5.23
N GLN A 152 52.96 6.08 4.77
CA GLN A 152 53.87 4.94 4.66
C GLN A 152 54.95 5.17 3.57
N VAL A 153 54.53 5.76 2.43
CA VAL A 153 55.47 6.16 1.37
C VAL A 153 56.51 7.17 1.90
N LEU A 154 56.02 8.19 2.66
CA LEU A 154 56.94 9.18 3.27
C LEU A 154 57.97 8.56 4.25
N ARG A 155 57.60 7.47 4.90
CA ARG A 155 58.49 6.71 5.79
C ARG A 155 59.38 5.69 5.07
N GLY A 156 59.21 5.52 3.78
CA GLY A 156 59.94 4.51 2.99
C GLY A 156 59.43 3.08 3.20
N GLU A 157 58.24 2.91 3.75
CA GLU A 157 57.65 1.61 4.07
C GLU A 157 56.81 1.03 2.91
N LEU A 158 56.41 1.87 1.93
CA LEU A 158 55.55 1.52 0.81
C LEU A 158 56.04 2.16 -0.48
N ASP A 159 55.80 1.49 -1.63
CA ASP A 159 56.10 2.07 -2.95
C ASP A 159 55.09 3.16 -3.29
N LYS A 160 55.58 4.25 -3.86
CA LYS A 160 54.75 5.38 -4.35
C LYS A 160 53.72 4.93 -5.38
N ALA A 161 54.02 3.90 -6.17
CA ALA A 161 53.10 3.38 -7.18
C ALA A 161 51.82 2.82 -6.56
N GLU A 162 51.89 2.18 -5.39
CA GLU A 162 50.71 1.64 -4.70
C GLU A 162 49.79 2.76 -4.20
N TRP A 163 50.34 3.84 -3.65
CA TRP A 163 49.58 5.01 -3.27
C TRP A 163 48.89 5.69 -4.46
N ILE A 164 49.62 5.85 -5.59
CA ILE A 164 49.04 6.44 -6.82
C ILE A 164 47.92 5.54 -7.37
N ALA A 165 48.11 4.22 -7.36
CA ALA A 165 47.07 3.27 -7.78
C ALA A 165 45.79 3.39 -6.94
N LYS A 166 45.92 3.54 -5.60
CA LYS A 166 44.80 3.75 -4.71
C LYS A 166 44.05 5.05 -5.01
N ILE A 167 44.77 6.14 -5.26
CA ILE A 167 44.14 7.41 -5.69
C ILE A 167 43.38 7.25 -7.02
N ALA A 168 43.93 6.51 -7.97
CA ALA A 168 43.27 6.24 -9.26
C ALA A 168 41.99 5.39 -9.07
N GLU A 169 42.07 4.35 -8.23
CA GLU A 169 40.90 3.53 -7.85
C GLU A 169 39.76 4.37 -7.25
N ILE A 170 40.08 5.27 -6.29
CA ILE A 170 39.08 6.16 -5.68
C ILE A 170 38.45 7.07 -6.73
N LYS A 171 39.24 7.65 -7.65
CA LYS A 171 38.71 8.49 -8.74
C LYS A 171 37.80 7.71 -9.68
N GLN A 172 38.11 6.45 -9.96
CA GLN A 172 37.27 5.58 -10.79
C GLN A 172 36.01 5.15 -10.09
N ARG A 173 36.04 4.92 -8.77
CA ARG A 173 34.87 4.57 -7.94
C ARG A 173 33.85 5.74 -7.86
N TYR A 174 34.34 6.96 -7.89
CA TYR A 174 33.54 8.18 -7.79
C TYR A 174 33.80 9.09 -9.02
N PRO A 175 33.25 8.76 -10.20
CA PRO A 175 33.48 9.55 -11.40
C PRO A 175 32.73 10.89 -11.30
N LYS A 176 33.40 11.98 -11.74
CA LYS A 176 32.74 13.29 -11.91
C LYS A 176 31.94 13.31 -13.23
N ALA A 177 30.96 14.18 -13.27
CA ALA A 177 30.30 14.52 -14.52
C ALA A 177 31.26 15.29 -15.46
N GLU A 178 31.27 14.94 -16.73
CA GLU A 178 32.06 15.58 -17.80
C GLU A 178 31.39 16.83 -18.35
#